data_daadba059dec0a98435476bcea428493
#
_entry.id   daadba059dec0a98435476bcea428493
#
_cell.length_a   1.000
_cell.length_b   1.000
_cell.length_c   1.000
_cell.angle_alpha   90.00
_cell.angle_beta   90.00
_cell.angle_gamma   90.00
#
_symmetry.space_group_name_H-M   'P 1'
#
loop_
_entity.id
_entity.type
_entity.pdbx_description
1 polymer ?
#
loop_
_entity_poly.entity_id
_entity_poly.type
_entity_poly.pdbx_seq_one_letter_code
_entity_poly.pdbx_strand_id
1 'polypeptide(L)'
;MCVSGCPYKKVFFNHHSGKAEKCTLCYPRLEVGQPTVCSETCVGRLRYLGVLLYDADHVTWAASQPDPRTLYAAQRDILLNPNDPEIITQAKANGVPHSWIKAAQASPVWQLISRYQIALPLHPEYRTLPMVWYCLLYTSPSPRDGLL
;
A
#
# COMPACT_ATOMS: atom_id res chain seq x y z
N MET A 1 0.06 -18.53 -20.10
CA MET A 1 1.26 -17.67 -20.01
C MET A 1 1.27 -16.73 -18.81
N CYS A 2 0.21 -15.96 -18.49
CA CYS A 2 0.23 -15.01 -17.37
C CYS A 2 0.51 -15.65 -16.00
N VAL A 3 0.02 -16.86 -15.75
CA VAL A 3 0.23 -17.57 -14.49
C VAL A 3 1.70 -17.93 -14.28
N SER A 4 2.33 -18.47 -15.32
CA SER A 4 3.76 -18.84 -15.27
C SER A 4 4.69 -17.63 -15.37
N GLY A 5 4.29 -16.60 -16.11
CA GLY A 5 5.10 -15.41 -16.38
C GLY A 5 5.11 -14.38 -15.27
N CYS A 6 4.23 -14.47 -14.27
CA CYS A 6 4.20 -13.49 -13.19
C CYS A 6 5.35 -13.72 -12.20
N PRO A 7 6.33 -12.78 -12.09
CA PRO A 7 7.45 -12.93 -11.17
C PRO A 7 7.01 -12.96 -9.71
N TYR A 8 5.91 -12.31 -9.37
CA TYR A 8 5.35 -12.25 -8.02
C TYR A 8 4.42 -13.41 -7.68
N LYS A 9 4.14 -14.31 -8.64
CA LYS A 9 3.24 -15.47 -8.49
C LYS A 9 1.85 -15.09 -7.92
N LYS A 10 1.31 -13.96 -8.37
CA LYS A 10 0.02 -13.42 -7.92
C LYS A 10 -1.12 -13.64 -8.91
N VAL A 11 -0.85 -14.31 -10.04
CA VAL A 11 -1.85 -14.68 -11.04
C VAL A 11 -2.17 -16.16 -10.88
N PHE A 12 -3.44 -16.50 -10.83
CA PHE A 12 -3.94 -17.88 -10.73
C PHE A 12 -4.91 -18.17 -11.88
N PHE A 13 -5.11 -19.44 -12.17
CA PHE A 13 -6.08 -19.87 -13.16
C PHE A 13 -7.36 -20.32 -12.44
N ASN A 14 -8.48 -19.70 -12.80
CA ASN A 14 -9.79 -20.08 -12.29
C ASN A 14 -10.40 -21.12 -13.23
N HIS A 15 -10.46 -22.37 -12.77
CA HIS A 15 -10.99 -23.49 -13.55
C HIS A 15 -12.49 -23.36 -13.83
N HIS A 16 -13.24 -22.66 -13.00
CA HIS A 16 -14.68 -22.42 -13.20
C HIS A 16 -14.93 -21.46 -14.36
N SER A 17 -14.21 -20.34 -14.39
CA SER A 17 -14.37 -19.32 -15.44
C SER A 17 -13.50 -19.58 -16.68
N GLY A 18 -12.54 -20.50 -16.61
CA GLY A 18 -11.58 -20.77 -17.68
C GLY A 18 -10.60 -19.61 -17.93
N LYS A 19 -10.40 -18.72 -16.97
CA LYS A 19 -9.61 -17.47 -17.12
C LYS A 19 -8.48 -17.39 -16.09
N ALA A 20 -7.40 -16.69 -16.50
CA ALA A 20 -6.38 -16.26 -15.57
C ALA A 20 -6.85 -15.00 -14.84
N GLU A 21 -6.82 -15.03 -13.54
CA GLU A 21 -7.32 -13.97 -12.65
C GLU A 21 -6.24 -13.52 -11.68
N LYS A 22 -6.39 -12.32 -11.16
CA LYS A 22 -5.53 -11.77 -10.10
C LYS A 22 -6.34 -10.94 -9.13
N CYS A 23 -5.76 -10.57 -8.00
CA CYS A 23 -6.36 -9.64 -7.07
C CYS A 23 -6.63 -8.29 -7.75
N THR A 24 -7.87 -7.82 -7.68
CA THR A 24 -8.35 -6.52 -8.20
C THR A 24 -8.42 -5.45 -7.11
N LEU A 25 -7.86 -5.69 -5.92
CA LEU A 25 -7.97 -4.84 -4.73
C LEU A 25 -9.42 -4.56 -4.29
N CYS A 26 -10.35 -5.42 -4.66
CA CYS A 26 -11.80 -5.23 -4.38
C CYS A 26 -12.30 -3.85 -4.83
N TYR A 27 -11.85 -3.38 -6.01
CA TYR A 27 -12.11 -2.01 -6.46
C TYR A 27 -13.60 -1.60 -6.42
N PRO A 28 -14.59 -2.47 -6.70
CA PRO A 28 -16.01 -2.10 -6.58
C PRO A 28 -16.41 -1.72 -5.15
N ARG A 29 -15.74 -2.31 -4.14
CA ARG A 29 -15.94 -1.94 -2.73
C ARG A 29 -15.27 -0.61 -2.40
N LEU A 30 -14.06 -0.39 -2.91
CA LEU A 30 -13.32 0.85 -2.71
C LEU A 30 -14.06 2.05 -3.34
N GLU A 31 -14.70 1.87 -4.49
CA GLU A 31 -15.48 2.93 -5.15
C GLU A 31 -16.66 3.42 -4.29
N VAL A 32 -17.25 2.55 -3.50
CA VAL A 32 -18.35 2.92 -2.56
C VAL A 32 -17.86 3.19 -1.13
N GLY A 33 -16.55 3.34 -0.93
CA GLY A 33 -15.95 3.68 0.36
C GLY A 33 -15.86 2.53 1.36
N GLN A 34 -16.03 1.28 0.90
CA GLN A 34 -15.89 0.09 1.74
C GLN A 34 -14.44 -0.43 1.73
N PRO A 35 -13.95 -1.02 2.82
CA PRO A 35 -12.63 -1.65 2.85
C PRO A 35 -12.61 -2.92 1.98
N THR A 36 -11.40 -3.34 1.62
CA THR A 36 -11.21 -4.64 0.95
C THR A 36 -11.61 -5.79 1.88
N VAL A 37 -12.12 -6.88 1.32
CA VAL A 37 -12.55 -8.05 2.10
C VAL A 37 -11.42 -8.58 2.99
N CYS A 38 -10.20 -8.67 2.46
CA CYS A 38 -9.05 -9.16 3.22
C CYS A 38 -8.61 -8.23 4.37
N SER A 39 -8.90 -6.92 4.29
CA SER A 39 -8.67 -5.99 5.39
C SER A 39 -9.74 -6.09 6.45
N GLU A 40 -11.00 -6.24 6.02
CA GLU A 40 -12.16 -6.36 6.90
C GLU A 40 -12.16 -7.64 7.71
N THR A 41 -11.81 -8.76 7.08
CA THR A 41 -11.76 -10.10 7.72
C THR A 41 -10.48 -10.36 8.51
N CYS A 42 -9.51 -9.46 8.47
CA CYS A 42 -8.27 -9.64 9.21
C CYS A 42 -8.52 -9.45 10.71
N VAL A 43 -8.48 -10.54 11.48
CA VAL A 43 -8.72 -10.52 12.94
C VAL A 43 -7.72 -9.62 13.66
N GLY A 44 -6.44 -9.66 13.27
CA GLY A 44 -5.39 -8.80 13.84
C GLY A 44 -5.41 -7.36 13.34
N ARG A 45 -6.28 -7.01 12.39
CA ARG A 45 -6.34 -5.68 11.75
C ARG A 45 -4.97 -5.21 11.27
N LEU A 46 -4.23 -6.12 10.62
CA LEU A 46 -2.85 -5.86 10.20
C LEU A 46 -2.76 -5.16 8.85
N ARG A 47 -3.76 -5.33 7.97
CA ARG A 47 -3.73 -4.85 6.59
C ARG A 47 -4.42 -3.52 6.42
N TYR A 48 -3.72 -2.62 5.76
CA TYR A 48 -4.22 -1.29 5.46
C TYR A 48 -4.03 -0.99 3.96
N LEU A 49 -5.11 -0.55 3.33
CA LEU A 49 -5.13 0.00 1.99
C LEU A 49 -5.85 1.34 2.06
N GLY A 50 -5.41 2.28 1.23
CA GLY A 50 -6.06 3.57 1.11
C GLY A 50 -5.53 4.31 -0.10
N VAL A 51 -6.15 5.43 -0.41
CA VAL A 51 -5.64 6.32 -1.43
C VAL A 51 -4.42 7.03 -0.88
N LEU A 52 -3.30 6.90 -1.59
CA LEU A 52 -2.03 7.54 -1.26
C LEU A 52 -1.62 8.46 -2.40
N LEU A 53 -1.19 9.65 -2.07
CA LEU A 53 -0.52 10.56 -3.01
C LEU A 53 0.97 10.24 -2.99
N TYR A 54 1.59 10.15 -4.15
CA TYR A 54 3.01 9.82 -4.27
C TYR A 54 3.66 10.61 -5.41
N ASP A 55 4.96 10.80 -5.32
CA ASP A 55 5.77 11.41 -6.36
C ASP A 55 6.18 10.36 -7.39
N ALA A 56 5.58 10.45 -8.58
CA ALA A 56 5.81 9.50 -9.67
C ALA A 56 7.25 9.56 -10.21
N ASP A 57 7.88 10.73 -10.19
CA ASP A 57 9.23 10.93 -10.73
C ASP A 57 10.29 10.27 -9.84
N HIS A 58 10.04 10.17 -8.54
CA HIS A 58 10.94 9.53 -7.57
C HIS A 58 10.79 8.00 -7.47
N VAL A 59 9.78 7.39 -8.10
CA VAL A 59 9.57 5.93 -8.03
C VAL A 59 10.78 5.15 -8.56
N THR A 60 11.33 5.58 -9.71
CA THR A 60 12.50 4.94 -10.31
C THR A 60 13.74 5.11 -9.43
N TRP A 61 13.93 6.27 -8.83
CA TRP A 61 15.01 6.53 -7.90
C TRP A 61 14.94 5.60 -6.67
N ALA A 62 13.77 5.48 -6.06
CA ALA A 62 13.59 4.59 -4.92
C ALA A 62 13.83 3.13 -5.28
N ALA A 63 13.39 2.69 -6.46
CA ALA A 63 13.63 1.35 -6.95
C ALA A 63 15.12 1.05 -7.25
N SER A 64 15.92 2.07 -7.55
CA SER A 64 17.36 1.94 -7.88
C SER A 64 18.28 1.90 -6.67
N GLN A 65 17.78 2.03 -5.45
CA GLN A 65 18.60 2.03 -4.24
C GLN A 65 19.42 0.73 -4.12
N PRO A 66 20.75 0.81 -3.99
CA PRO A 66 21.61 -0.37 -3.98
C PRO A 66 21.47 -1.21 -2.71
N ASP A 67 21.29 -0.57 -1.56
CA ASP A 67 21.20 -1.24 -0.26
C ASP A 67 19.73 -1.62 0.04
N PRO A 68 19.43 -2.93 0.24
CA PRO A 68 18.10 -3.39 0.64
C PRO A 68 17.57 -2.74 1.92
N ARG A 69 18.46 -2.31 2.82
CA ARG A 69 18.06 -1.68 4.09
C ARG A 69 17.48 -0.29 3.90
N THR A 70 17.90 0.41 2.86
CA THR A 70 17.41 1.77 2.53
C THR A 70 16.13 1.76 1.70
N LEU A 71 15.76 0.61 1.10
CA LEU A 71 14.59 0.49 0.24
C LEU A 71 13.29 0.91 0.94
N TYR A 72 13.10 0.48 2.18
CA TYR A 72 11.90 0.86 2.92
C TYR A 72 11.80 2.37 3.14
N ALA A 73 12.88 3.00 3.56
CA ALA A 73 12.92 4.45 3.74
C ALA A 73 12.65 5.18 2.41
N ALA A 74 13.31 4.76 1.34
CA ALA A 74 13.12 5.33 0.01
C ALA A 74 11.67 5.16 -0.50
N GLN A 75 11.05 4.00 -0.30
CA GLN A 75 9.65 3.77 -0.65
C GLN A 75 8.67 4.61 0.16
N ARG A 76 8.98 4.86 1.42
CA ARG A 76 8.18 5.75 2.28
C ARG A 76 8.31 7.22 1.85
N ASP A 77 9.51 7.64 1.49
CA ASP A 77 9.80 9.03 1.18
C ASP A 77 9.17 9.51 -0.15
N ILE A 78 8.72 8.58 -1.00
CA ILE A 78 7.91 8.89 -2.18
C ILE A 78 6.51 9.38 -1.80
N LEU A 79 6.00 9.00 -0.62
CA LEU A 79 4.62 9.28 -0.23
C LEU A 79 4.47 10.72 0.23
N LEU A 80 3.52 11.42 -0.39
CA LEU A 80 3.26 12.84 -0.15
C LEU A 80 2.17 13.04 0.91
N ASN A 81 2.32 14.11 1.69
CA ASN A 81 1.34 14.45 2.73
C ASN A 81 0.04 14.97 2.09
N PRO A 82 -1.09 14.27 2.26
CA PRO A 82 -2.36 14.69 1.65
C PRO A 82 -2.96 15.96 2.28
N ASN A 83 -2.44 16.43 3.40
CA ASN A 83 -2.89 17.65 4.06
C ASN A 83 -2.04 18.89 3.72
N ASP A 84 -0.99 18.73 2.94
CA ASP A 84 -0.13 19.83 2.52
C ASP A 84 -0.81 20.61 1.38
N PRO A 85 -1.00 21.94 1.52
CA PRO A 85 -1.67 22.76 0.52
C PRO A 85 -0.91 22.81 -0.82
N GLU A 86 0.42 22.73 -0.81
CA GLU A 86 1.23 22.70 -2.03
C GLU A 86 1.00 21.41 -2.80
N ILE A 87 1.02 20.27 -2.10
CA ILE A 87 0.74 18.96 -2.69
C ILE A 87 -0.68 18.88 -3.26
N ILE A 88 -1.67 19.42 -2.55
CA ILE A 88 -3.07 19.48 -3.02
C ILE A 88 -3.16 20.30 -4.30
N THR A 89 -2.46 21.43 -4.37
CA THR A 89 -2.46 22.29 -5.54
C THR A 89 -1.84 21.59 -6.75
N GLN A 90 -0.69 20.95 -6.56
CA GLN A 90 -0.03 20.16 -7.61
C GLN A 90 -0.89 18.97 -8.06
N ALA A 91 -1.50 18.25 -7.11
CA ALA A 91 -2.38 17.13 -7.43
C ALA A 91 -3.57 17.56 -8.30
N LYS A 92 -4.17 18.72 -7.99
CA LYS A 92 -5.23 19.29 -8.81
C LYS A 92 -4.74 19.71 -10.21
N ALA A 93 -3.55 20.31 -10.30
CA ALA A 93 -2.93 20.68 -11.57
C ALA A 93 -2.65 19.45 -12.44
N ASN A 94 -2.26 18.33 -11.82
CA ASN A 94 -2.04 17.05 -12.48
C ASN A 94 -3.33 16.27 -12.80
N GLY A 95 -4.50 16.85 -12.57
CA GLY A 95 -5.79 16.24 -12.90
C GLY A 95 -6.28 15.17 -11.93
N VAL A 96 -5.73 15.10 -10.72
CA VAL A 96 -6.22 14.15 -9.69
C VAL A 96 -7.65 14.58 -9.25
N PRO A 97 -8.65 13.68 -9.32
CA PRO A 97 -10.01 13.99 -8.92
C PRO A 97 -10.10 14.46 -7.46
N HIS A 98 -10.93 15.46 -7.22
CA HIS A 98 -11.11 16.00 -5.86
C HIS A 98 -11.60 14.95 -4.84
N SER A 99 -12.39 13.98 -5.30
CA SER A 99 -12.83 12.84 -4.48
C SER A 99 -11.66 11.99 -3.97
N TRP A 100 -10.64 11.81 -4.79
CA TRP A 100 -9.43 11.05 -4.42
C TRP A 100 -8.57 11.83 -3.41
N ILE A 101 -8.45 13.14 -3.59
CA ILE A 101 -7.74 14.00 -2.63
C ILE A 101 -8.43 13.93 -1.25
N LYS A 102 -9.77 14.05 -1.23
CA LYS A 102 -10.55 13.89 0.02
C LYS A 102 -10.39 12.49 0.62
N ALA A 103 -10.40 11.45 -0.20
CA ALA A 103 -10.19 10.08 0.27
C ALA A 103 -8.79 9.90 0.88
N ALA A 104 -7.75 10.48 0.28
CA ALA A 104 -6.40 10.45 0.83
C ALA A 104 -6.30 11.20 2.17
N GLN A 105 -6.98 12.34 2.31
CA GLN A 105 -7.03 13.11 3.55
C GLN A 105 -7.77 12.37 4.67
N ALA A 106 -8.86 11.68 4.33
CA ALA A 106 -9.65 10.91 5.29
C ALA A 106 -8.98 9.58 5.69
N SER A 107 -8.05 9.07 4.87
CA SER A 107 -7.38 7.80 5.10
C SER A 107 -6.29 7.92 6.18
N PRO A 108 -6.27 7.04 7.19
CA PRO A 108 -5.22 7.01 8.19
C PRO A 108 -3.90 6.41 7.65
N VAL A 109 -3.91 5.81 6.45
CA VAL A 109 -2.80 5.00 5.94
C VAL A 109 -1.51 5.81 5.82
N TRP A 110 -1.57 7.04 5.27
CA TRP A 110 -0.39 7.91 5.21
C TRP A 110 0.19 8.19 6.60
N GLN A 111 -0.66 8.44 7.60
CA GLN A 111 -0.19 8.69 8.97
C GLN A 111 0.50 7.46 9.57
N LEU A 112 -0.05 6.27 9.33
CA LEU A 112 0.54 5.01 9.81
C LEU A 112 1.91 4.74 9.19
N ILE A 113 2.10 5.13 7.92
CA ILE A 113 3.35 4.91 7.18
C ILE A 113 4.39 5.99 7.51
N SER A 114 4.02 7.27 7.34
CA SER A 114 4.99 8.38 7.33
C SER A 114 5.13 9.04 8.70
N ARG A 115 4.03 9.23 9.42
CA ARG A 115 4.07 9.90 10.72
C ARG A 115 4.42 8.95 11.88
N TYR A 116 3.72 7.82 11.95
CA TYR A 116 3.91 6.87 13.05
C TYR A 116 4.94 5.77 12.72
N GLN A 117 5.23 5.54 11.46
CA GLN A 117 6.21 4.57 10.95
C GLN A 117 5.99 3.14 11.48
N ILE A 118 4.72 2.77 11.67
CA ILE A 118 4.31 1.45 12.17
C ILE A 118 3.75 0.53 11.10
N ALA A 119 3.49 1.06 9.90
CA ALA A 119 3.04 0.29 8.75
C ALA A 119 4.20 0.07 7.78
N LEU A 120 4.40 -1.20 7.40
CA LEU A 120 5.50 -1.65 6.56
C LEU A 120 4.96 -2.36 5.31
N PRO A 121 5.65 -2.26 4.16
CA PRO A 121 5.36 -3.11 3.00
C PRO A 121 5.82 -4.54 3.29
N LEU A 122 5.11 -5.53 2.72
CA LEU A 122 5.46 -6.93 2.97
C LEU A 122 6.78 -7.35 2.29
N HIS A 123 7.03 -6.83 1.09
CA HIS A 123 8.17 -7.19 0.26
C HIS A 123 8.83 -5.95 -0.36
N PRO A 124 9.55 -5.12 0.41
CA PRO A 124 10.26 -3.95 -0.12
C PRO A 124 11.34 -4.34 -1.13
N GLU A 125 11.91 -5.56 -1.01
CA GLU A 125 12.93 -6.10 -1.90
C GLU A 125 12.45 -6.29 -3.35
N TYR A 126 11.14 -6.34 -3.61
CA TYR A 126 10.60 -6.40 -4.98
C TYR A 126 10.72 -5.07 -5.73
N ARG A 127 11.12 -4.00 -5.05
CA ARG A 127 11.40 -2.68 -5.65
C ARG A 127 10.23 -2.11 -6.45
N THR A 128 9.01 -2.48 -6.07
CA THR A 128 7.77 -1.96 -6.63
C THR A 128 7.11 -1.00 -5.65
N LEU A 129 6.26 -0.08 -6.14
CA LEU A 129 5.49 0.78 -5.26
C LEU A 129 4.47 -0.07 -4.47
N PRO A 130 4.59 -0.13 -3.14
CA PRO A 130 3.69 -0.94 -2.32
C PRO A 130 2.31 -0.27 -2.22
N MET A 131 1.24 -1.06 -2.44
CA MET A 131 -0.14 -0.61 -2.34
C MET A 131 -0.84 -1.12 -1.08
N VAL A 132 -0.30 -2.15 -0.44
CA VAL A 132 -0.82 -2.75 0.79
C VAL A 132 0.24 -2.62 1.87
N TRP A 133 -0.18 -2.11 3.02
CA TRP A 133 0.70 -1.86 4.16
C TRP A 133 0.25 -2.68 5.36
N TYR A 134 1.20 -3.13 6.14
CA TYR A 134 0.97 -4.02 7.28
C TYR A 134 1.43 -3.35 8.56
N CYS A 135 0.50 -3.18 9.49
CA CYS A 135 0.80 -2.66 10.82
C CYS A 135 1.15 -3.83 11.75
N LEU A 136 2.40 -3.90 12.19
CA LEU A 136 2.94 -5.04 12.95
C LEU A 136 2.88 -4.85 14.47
N LEU A 137 2.27 -3.78 14.97
CA LEU A 137 2.19 -3.51 16.42
C LEU A 137 1.53 -4.64 17.21
N TYR A 138 0.57 -5.35 16.59
CA TYR A 138 -0.12 -6.47 17.20
C TYR A 138 0.63 -7.80 17.10
N THR A 139 1.65 -7.87 16.25
CA THR A 139 2.48 -9.06 16.06
C THR A 139 3.83 -8.94 16.74
N SER A 140 4.18 -7.77 17.28
CA SER A 140 5.31 -7.67 18.18
C SER A 140 5.04 -8.56 19.39
N PRO A 141 6.00 -9.43 19.78
CA PRO A 141 5.85 -10.21 21.00
C PRO A 141 5.52 -9.23 22.13
N SER A 142 4.41 -9.49 22.80
CA SER A 142 4.03 -8.72 23.98
C SER A 142 5.19 -8.80 24.98
N PRO A 143 5.49 -7.73 25.74
CA PRO A 143 6.44 -7.82 26.83
C PRO A 143 6.14 -8.96 27.81
N ARG A 144 4.91 -9.50 27.78
CA ARG A 144 4.51 -10.70 28.55
C ARG A 144 4.94 -12.01 27.90
N ASP A 145 5.17 -12.03 26.56
CA ASP A 145 5.56 -13.26 25.85
C ASP A 145 7.06 -13.59 26.04
N GLY A 146 7.84 -12.66 26.58
CA GLY A 146 9.24 -12.86 26.98
C GLY A 146 9.44 -13.36 28.41
N LEU A 147 8.36 -13.72 29.12
CA LEU A 147 8.37 -14.19 30.50
C LEU A 147 7.96 -15.66 30.65
N LEU A 148 8.00 -16.44 29.55
CA LEU A 148 7.84 -17.89 29.59
C LEU A 148 9.17 -18.57 29.28
#